data_255a8e5deafbc333d075e1c3ca8501d2
#
_entry.id   255a8e5deafbc333d075e1c3ca8501d2
#
_cell.length_a   1.000
_cell.length_b   1.000
_cell.length_c   1.000
_cell.angle_alpha   90.00
_cell.angle_beta   90.00
_cell.angle_gamma   90.00
#
_symmetry.space_group_name_H-M   'P 1'
#
loop_
_entity.id
_entity.type
_entity.pdbx_description
1 polymer ?
#
loop_
_entity_poly.entity_id
_entity_poly.type
_entity_poly.pdbx_seq_one_letter_code
_entity_poly.pdbx_strand_id
1 'polypeptide(L)' 'MDRYKKNLKVEGDKVYSYDTHVATIDQEAEQLIVHGWWSATTSRHVSYVAQEYGLKRRYNG' A
#
# COMPACT_ATOMS: atom_id res chain seq x y z
N MET A 1 -11.02 -6.63 -4.40
CA MET A 1 -12.21 -5.78 -4.42
C MET A 1 -12.12 -4.78 -5.55
N ASP A 2 -13.14 -4.78 -6.38
CA ASP A 2 -13.08 -4.02 -7.63
C ASP A 2 -13.07 -2.51 -7.44
N ARG A 3 -13.75 -2.02 -6.41
CA ARG A 3 -13.82 -0.58 -6.18
C ARG A 3 -12.48 0.08 -5.83
N TYR A 4 -11.51 -0.71 -5.38
CA TYR A 4 -10.19 -0.17 -5.08
C TYR A 4 -9.21 -0.30 -6.24
N LYS A 5 -9.45 -1.25 -7.15
CA LYS A 5 -8.54 -1.50 -8.26
C LYS A 5 -8.42 -0.32 -9.21
N LYS A 6 -9.44 0.52 -9.26
CA LYS A 6 -9.47 1.64 -10.17
C LYS A 6 -8.39 2.68 -9.85
N ASN A 7 -8.13 2.89 -8.56
CA ASN A 7 -7.18 3.90 -8.09
C ASN A 7 -6.00 3.28 -7.36
N LEU A 8 -6.01 1.97 -7.18
CA LEU A 8 -4.95 1.24 -6.49
C LEU A 8 -4.21 0.39 -7.51
N LYS A 9 -2.90 0.56 -7.55
CA LYS A 9 -2.07 -0.17 -8.47
C LYS A 9 -0.84 -0.71 -7.76
N VAL A 10 -0.48 -1.96 -8.03
CA VAL A 10 0.73 -2.56 -7.50
C VAL A 10 1.60 -2.98 -8.67
N GLU A 11 2.82 -2.45 -8.71
CA GLU A 11 3.80 -2.82 -9.73
C GLU A 11 5.06 -3.34 -9.04
N GLY A 12 5.31 -4.65 -9.19
CA GLY A 12 6.43 -5.27 -8.51
C GLY A 12 6.26 -5.14 -7.00
N ASP A 13 7.15 -4.39 -6.38
CA ASP A 13 7.10 -4.11 -4.94
C ASP A 13 6.56 -2.72 -4.62
N LYS A 14 6.10 -1.97 -5.62
CA LYS A 14 5.65 -0.60 -5.43
C LYS A 14 4.13 -0.52 -5.44
N VAL A 15 3.59 0.20 -4.47
CA VAL A 15 2.15 0.41 -4.34
C VAL A 15 1.83 1.87 -4.68
N TYR A 16 0.90 2.05 -5.62
CA TYR A 16 0.46 3.37 -6.06
C TYR A 16 -1.00 3.60 -5.70
N SER A 17 -1.29 4.78 -5.23
CA SER A 17 -2.66 5.25 -5.02
C SER A 17 -2.80 6.55 -5.80
N TYR A 18 -3.72 6.58 -6.75
CA TYR A 18 -3.92 7.74 -7.65
C TYR A 18 -2.60 8.17 -8.31
N ASP A 19 -1.83 7.19 -8.81
CA ASP A 19 -0.53 7.42 -9.45
C ASP A 19 0.57 7.93 -8.53
N THR A 20 0.33 7.95 -7.22
CA THR A 20 1.33 8.33 -6.23
C THR A 20 1.92 7.08 -5.58
N HIS A 21 3.25 7.00 -5.54
CA HIS A 21 3.93 5.89 -4.87
C HIS A 21 3.80 6.08 -3.35
N VAL A 22 2.90 5.32 -2.74
CA VAL A 22 2.55 5.50 -1.33
C VAL A 22 3.19 4.47 -0.40
N ALA A 23 3.60 3.33 -0.93
CA ALA A 23 4.18 2.28 -0.10
C ALA A 23 5.06 1.36 -0.91
N THR A 24 5.91 0.61 -0.21
CA THR A 24 6.79 -0.40 -0.81
C THR A 24 6.60 -1.72 -0.07
N ILE A 25 6.51 -2.80 -0.83
CA ILE A 25 6.36 -4.15 -0.27
C ILE A 25 7.74 -4.71 0.04
N ASP A 26 7.98 -5.05 1.30
CA ASP A 26 9.20 -5.74 1.72
C ASP A 26 8.84 -7.18 2.07
N GLN A 27 9.00 -8.08 1.12
CA GLN A 27 8.63 -9.47 1.29
C GLN A 27 9.56 -10.19 2.26
N GLU A 28 10.83 -9.81 2.32
CA GLU A 28 11.77 -10.43 3.25
C GLU A 28 11.40 -10.17 4.70
N ALA A 29 11.02 -8.94 5.00
CA ALA A 29 10.61 -8.56 6.35
C ALA A 29 9.11 -8.77 6.57
N GLU A 30 8.37 -9.17 5.53
CA GLU A 30 6.91 -9.30 5.56
C GLU A 30 6.25 -8.02 6.03
N GLN A 31 6.72 -6.89 5.49
CA GLN A 31 6.24 -5.57 5.87
C GLN A 31 5.82 -4.77 4.65
N LEU A 32 4.85 -3.91 4.85
CA LEU A 32 4.48 -2.89 3.88
C LEU A 32 4.94 -1.54 4.42
N ILE A 33 5.96 -0.97 3.79
CA ILE A 33 6.55 0.28 4.25
C ILE A 33 5.78 1.43 3.65
N VAL A 34 5.05 2.14 4.50
CA VAL A 34 4.21 3.27 4.10
C VAL A 34 5.04 4.54 4.15
N HIS A 35 5.10 5.26 3.03
CA HIS A 35 6.02 6.38 2.87
C HIS A 35 5.49 7.71 3.41
N GLY A 36 4.31 7.71 3.98
CA GLY A 36 3.76 8.92 4.55
C GLY A 36 2.28 8.73 4.84
N TRP A 37 1.65 9.81 5.27
CA TRP A 37 0.23 9.79 5.53
C TRP A 37 -0.48 10.70 4.54
N TRP A 38 -1.55 10.18 3.93
CA TRP A 38 -2.32 10.92 2.94
C TRP A 38 -3.78 11.01 3.39
N SER A 39 -4.70 10.76 2.47
CA SER A 39 -6.13 10.77 2.78
C SER A 39 -6.58 9.45 3.40
N ALA A 40 -7.80 9.45 3.95
CA ALA A 40 -8.40 8.23 4.46
C ALA A 40 -8.52 7.16 3.37
N THR A 41 -8.77 7.57 2.11
CA THR A 41 -8.84 6.64 0.99
C THR A 41 -7.50 5.94 0.77
N THR A 42 -6.41 6.69 0.80
CA THR A 42 -5.07 6.12 0.65
C THR A 42 -4.75 5.18 1.79
N SER A 43 -5.13 5.53 3.03
CA SER A 43 -4.95 4.63 4.16
C SER A 43 -5.69 3.30 3.97
N ARG A 44 -6.88 3.35 3.41
CA ARG A 44 -7.63 2.14 3.10
C ARG A 44 -6.95 1.31 2.03
N HIS A 45 -6.38 1.94 1.00
CA HIS A 45 -5.61 1.25 -0.03
C HIS A 45 -4.42 0.52 0.60
N VAL A 46 -3.69 1.19 1.46
CA VAL A 46 -2.53 0.61 2.14
C VAL A 46 -2.96 -0.57 3.01
N SER A 47 -4.03 -0.41 3.78
CA SER A 47 -4.55 -1.49 4.62
C SER A 47 -4.98 -2.69 3.79
N TYR A 48 -5.64 -2.43 2.66
CA TYR A 48 -6.09 -3.50 1.77
C TYR A 48 -4.91 -4.30 1.22
N VAL A 49 -3.87 -3.61 0.75
CA VAL A 49 -2.68 -4.29 0.23
C VAL A 49 -1.98 -5.08 1.32
N ALA A 50 -1.82 -4.50 2.50
CA ALA A 50 -1.17 -5.19 3.62
C ALA A 50 -1.92 -6.47 3.98
N GLN A 51 -3.24 -6.41 4.03
CA GLN A 51 -4.07 -7.57 4.34
C GLN A 51 -4.01 -8.62 3.25
N GLU A 52 -4.08 -8.19 2.00
CA GLU A 52 -4.08 -9.08 0.85
C GLU A 52 -2.77 -9.85 0.71
N TYR A 53 -1.66 -9.21 1.04
CA TYR A 53 -0.33 -9.80 0.93
C TYR A 53 0.17 -10.39 2.24
N GLY A 54 -0.61 -10.27 3.33
CA GLY A 54 -0.20 -10.78 4.64
C GLY A 54 0.97 -10.02 5.23
N LEU A 55 1.03 -8.72 4.99
CA LEU A 55 2.14 -7.88 5.43
C LEU A 55 1.76 -7.05 6.65
N LYS A 56 2.77 -6.71 7.45
CA LYS A 56 2.58 -5.77 8.55
C LYS A 56 2.85 -4.36 8.04
N ARG A 57 1.99 -3.42 8.40
CA ARG A 57 2.18 -2.03 8.02
C ARG A 57 3.26 -1.38 8.86
N ARG A 58 4.19 -0.75 8.20
CA ARG A 58 5.24 0.01 8.86
C ARG A 58 5.25 1.41 8.27
N TYR A 59 5.06 2.40 9.11
CA TYR A 59 5.02 3.79 8.66
C TYR A 59 6.41 4.39 8.77
N ASN A 60 6.86 4.94 7.67
CA ASN A 60 8.18 5.56 7.57
C ASN A 60 7.98 7.07 7.44
N GLY A 61 8.04 7.73 8.54
CA GLY A 61 7.85 9.18 8.56
C GLY A 61 6.83 9.63 9.59
#